data_182d46c709b4af2f6488d1ea34d965b1
#
_entry.id   182d46c709b4af2f6488d1ea34d965b1
#
_cell.length_a   1.000
_cell.length_b   1.000
_cell.length_c   1.000
_cell.angle_alpha   90.00
_cell.angle_beta   90.00
_cell.angle_gamma   90.00
#
_symmetry.space_group_name_H-M   'P 1'
#
loop_
_entity.id
_entity.type
_entity.pdbx_description
1 polymer ?
#
loop_
_entity_poly.entity_id
_entity_poly.type
_entity_poly.pdbx_seq_one_letter_code
_entity_poly.pdbx_strand_id
1 'polypeptide(L)'
;MRLYRSQIPRLAEDIIGTLALSGDIVVEVSLRPEAEQDIRAIMEEYLRQEHRVVQETREIMEQRQITYDQFGRIKGQVADSKGHPTGDDGIRWIVGQILENFMISKYIDEVFGEDRAMRRGIMGLFRKHLVEEADLDREVRSRLKNMRPGTSKWDIEYRRVMEDVRRKRGLI
;
A
#
# COMPACT_ATOMS: atom_id res chain seq x y z
N MET A 1 3.10 -1.91 7.10
CA MET A 1 1.80 -2.00 6.39
C MET A 1 2.03 -2.04 4.89
N ARG A 2 1.19 -2.74 4.15
CA ARG A 2 1.24 -2.80 2.67
C ARG A 2 -0.15 -2.61 2.08
N LEU A 3 -0.24 -1.76 1.06
CA LEU A 3 -1.46 -1.53 0.29
C LEU A 3 -1.56 -2.57 -0.84
N TYR A 4 -2.75 -3.14 -1.01
CA TYR A 4 -3.09 -4.01 -2.14
C TYR A 4 -4.17 -3.36 -3.00
N ARG A 5 -4.12 -3.61 -4.32
CA ARG A 5 -5.07 -3.01 -5.28
C ARG A 5 -6.53 -3.29 -4.91
N SER A 6 -6.84 -4.50 -4.41
CA SER A 6 -8.20 -4.89 -4.01
C SER A 6 -8.77 -4.05 -2.85
N GLN A 7 -7.91 -3.40 -2.06
CA GLN A 7 -8.33 -2.59 -0.91
C GLN A 7 -8.64 -1.14 -1.29
N ILE A 8 -8.14 -0.66 -2.44
CA ILE A 8 -8.21 0.75 -2.84
C ILE A 8 -9.65 1.27 -2.93
N PRO A 9 -10.61 0.59 -3.58
CA PRO A 9 -11.96 1.14 -3.72
C PRO A 9 -12.63 1.38 -2.37
N ARG A 10 -12.55 0.41 -1.48
CA ARG A 10 -13.17 0.51 -0.15
C ARG A 10 -12.50 1.56 0.72
N LEU A 11 -11.19 1.63 0.65
CA LEU A 11 -10.42 2.62 1.42
C LEU A 11 -10.71 4.04 0.96
N ALA A 12 -10.82 4.30 -0.35
CA ALA A 12 -11.19 5.61 -0.88
C ALA A 12 -12.61 6.02 -0.44
N GLU A 13 -13.58 5.10 -0.53
CA GLU A 13 -14.94 5.31 -0.05
C GLU A 13 -14.97 5.66 1.45
N ASP A 14 -14.27 4.89 2.27
CA ASP A 14 -14.23 5.12 3.72
C ASP A 14 -13.52 6.43 4.08
N ILE A 15 -12.49 6.86 3.35
CA ILE A 15 -11.80 8.14 3.57
C ILE A 15 -12.76 9.30 3.29
N ILE A 16 -13.35 9.36 2.11
CA ILE A 16 -14.28 10.45 1.74
C ILE A 16 -15.50 10.43 2.66
N GLY A 17 -16.10 9.26 2.89
CA GLY A 17 -17.29 9.12 3.75
C GLY A 17 -17.04 9.55 5.19
N THR A 18 -15.92 9.15 5.77
CA THR A 18 -15.58 9.48 7.17
C THR A 18 -15.34 10.98 7.34
N LEU A 19 -14.55 11.59 6.46
CA LEU A 19 -14.21 13.01 6.53
C LEU A 19 -15.41 13.91 6.20
N ALA A 20 -16.28 13.49 5.28
CA ALA A 20 -17.53 14.19 5.00
C ALA A 20 -18.50 14.10 6.18
N LEU A 21 -18.60 12.94 6.83
CA LEU A 21 -19.46 12.74 7.98
C LEU A 21 -19.00 13.55 9.21
N SER A 22 -17.70 13.67 9.43
CA SER A 22 -17.12 14.47 10.53
C SER A 22 -17.19 15.97 10.26
N GLY A 23 -17.46 16.38 9.01
CA GLY A 23 -17.44 17.79 8.60
C GLY A 23 -16.04 18.35 8.32
N ASP A 24 -15.02 17.50 8.27
CA ASP A 24 -13.66 17.92 7.92
C ASP A 24 -13.53 18.36 6.47
N ILE A 25 -14.32 17.76 5.57
CA ILE A 25 -14.47 18.16 4.18
C ILE A 25 -15.94 18.33 3.83
N VAL A 26 -16.23 19.22 2.88
CA VAL A 26 -17.55 19.35 2.27
C VAL A 26 -17.46 18.87 0.83
N VAL A 27 -18.27 17.88 0.50
CA VAL A 27 -18.37 17.31 -0.84
C VAL A 27 -19.83 17.06 -1.18
N GLU A 28 -20.27 17.57 -2.34
CA GLU A 28 -21.61 17.27 -2.83
C GLU A 28 -21.81 15.77 -3.00
N VAL A 29 -22.96 15.25 -2.58
CA VAL A 29 -23.24 13.80 -2.65
C VAL A 29 -23.12 13.28 -4.08
N SER A 30 -23.54 14.05 -5.06
CA SER A 30 -23.44 13.73 -6.49
C SER A 30 -22.00 13.67 -7.01
N LEU A 31 -21.04 14.34 -6.37
CA LEU A 31 -19.62 14.42 -6.74
C LEU A 31 -18.72 13.52 -5.89
N ARG A 32 -19.28 12.81 -4.92
CA ARG A 32 -18.50 11.84 -4.11
C ARG A 32 -17.77 10.79 -4.93
N PRO A 33 -18.38 10.17 -5.95
CA PRO A 33 -17.68 9.18 -6.77
C PRO A 33 -16.43 9.74 -7.44
N GLU A 34 -16.45 11.00 -7.90
CA GLU A 34 -15.32 11.67 -8.52
C GLU A 34 -14.22 11.98 -7.49
N ALA A 35 -14.60 12.47 -6.29
CA ALA A 35 -13.66 12.68 -5.21
C ALA A 35 -12.99 11.37 -4.77
N GLU A 36 -13.75 10.27 -4.67
CA GLU A 36 -13.20 8.94 -4.41
C GLU A 36 -12.26 8.47 -5.52
N GLN A 37 -12.59 8.76 -6.78
CA GLN A 37 -11.74 8.40 -7.92
C GLN A 37 -10.39 9.12 -7.88
N ASP A 38 -10.34 10.38 -7.46
CA ASP A 38 -9.09 11.10 -7.24
C ASP A 38 -8.21 10.39 -6.19
N ILE A 39 -8.82 9.97 -5.08
CA ILE A 39 -8.11 9.22 -4.02
C ILE A 39 -7.61 7.87 -4.51
N ARG A 40 -8.44 7.15 -5.29
CA ARG A 40 -8.02 5.88 -5.93
C ARG A 40 -6.82 6.09 -6.84
N ALA A 41 -6.85 7.14 -7.67
CA ALA A 41 -5.77 7.44 -8.61
C ALA A 41 -4.42 7.69 -7.90
N ILE A 42 -4.42 8.37 -6.75
CA ILE A 42 -3.23 8.59 -5.93
C ILE A 42 -2.66 7.23 -5.45
N MET A 43 -3.51 6.38 -4.89
CA MET A 43 -3.10 5.06 -4.38
C MET A 43 -2.61 4.14 -5.50
N GLU A 44 -3.27 4.17 -6.65
CA GLU A 44 -2.88 3.37 -7.82
C GLU A 44 -1.55 3.84 -8.41
N GLU A 45 -1.29 5.15 -8.43
CA GLU A 45 0.02 5.67 -8.87
C GLU A 45 1.14 5.21 -7.94
N TYR A 46 0.93 5.26 -6.63
CA TYR A 46 1.89 4.70 -5.68
C TYR A 46 2.19 3.23 -5.97
N LEU A 47 1.16 2.40 -6.21
CA LEU A 47 1.35 0.99 -6.54
C LEU A 47 2.05 0.78 -7.89
N ARG A 48 1.82 1.64 -8.88
CA ARG A 48 2.57 1.58 -10.16
C ARG A 48 4.05 1.83 -9.96
N GLN A 49 4.40 2.81 -9.13
CA GLN A 49 5.80 3.11 -8.80
C GLN A 49 6.43 1.97 -7.99
N GLU A 50 5.72 1.43 -7.00
CA GLU A 50 6.20 0.25 -6.27
C GLU A 50 6.42 -0.96 -7.18
N HIS A 51 5.54 -1.18 -8.14
CA HIS A 51 5.72 -2.25 -9.13
C HIS A 51 7.00 -2.06 -9.95
N ARG A 52 7.32 -0.84 -10.40
CA ARG A 52 8.58 -0.54 -11.09
C ARG A 52 9.80 -0.84 -10.23
N VAL A 53 9.75 -0.49 -8.95
CA VAL A 53 10.82 -0.82 -7.99
C VAL A 53 11.02 -2.34 -7.88
N VAL A 54 9.92 -3.10 -7.77
CA VAL A 54 9.97 -4.56 -7.70
C VAL A 54 10.54 -5.18 -8.97
N GLN A 55 10.13 -4.71 -10.14
CA GLN A 55 10.64 -5.20 -11.44
C GLN A 55 12.15 -4.97 -11.55
N GLU A 56 12.62 -3.75 -11.30
CA GLU A 56 14.05 -3.44 -11.35
C GLU A 56 14.84 -4.23 -10.30
N THR A 57 14.28 -4.44 -9.12
CA THR A 57 14.89 -5.32 -8.12
C THR A 57 15.12 -6.73 -8.66
N ARG A 58 14.11 -7.30 -9.32
CA ARG A 58 14.22 -8.65 -9.92
C ARG A 58 15.27 -8.71 -11.03
N GLU A 59 15.32 -7.70 -11.90
CA GLU A 59 16.31 -7.59 -12.97
C GLU A 59 17.74 -7.54 -12.42
N ILE A 60 17.98 -6.72 -11.38
CA ILE A 60 19.29 -6.63 -10.72
C ILE A 60 19.68 -7.97 -10.09
N MET A 61 18.73 -8.62 -9.43
CA MET A 61 18.98 -9.91 -8.78
C MET A 61 19.30 -11.01 -9.80
N GLU A 62 18.58 -11.04 -10.93
CA GLU A 62 18.84 -11.97 -12.02
C GLU A 62 20.22 -11.74 -12.64
N GLN A 63 20.54 -10.50 -13.00
CA GLN A 63 21.84 -10.12 -13.60
C GLN A 63 23.02 -10.44 -12.68
N ARG A 64 22.86 -10.28 -11.37
CA ARG A 64 23.93 -10.49 -10.39
C ARG A 64 23.87 -11.85 -9.72
N GLN A 65 22.95 -12.72 -10.12
CA GLN A 65 22.72 -14.05 -9.53
C GLN A 65 22.54 -14.00 -7.98
N ILE A 66 21.81 -12.99 -7.52
CA ILE A 66 21.53 -12.79 -6.10
C ILE A 66 20.33 -13.67 -5.68
N THR A 67 20.45 -14.36 -4.56
CA THR A 67 19.41 -15.25 -4.02
C THR A 67 18.25 -14.46 -3.41
N TYR A 68 17.06 -15.07 -3.38
CA TYR A 68 15.80 -14.39 -3.00
C TYR A 68 15.77 -13.88 -1.55
N ASP A 69 16.57 -14.47 -0.66
CA ASP A 69 16.71 -14.00 0.72
C ASP A 69 17.23 -12.56 0.82
N GLN A 70 17.91 -12.06 -0.23
CA GLN A 70 18.40 -10.69 -0.36
C GLN A 70 17.37 -9.72 -0.97
N PHE A 71 16.19 -10.21 -1.39
CA PHE A 71 15.20 -9.40 -2.11
C PHE A 71 14.84 -8.12 -1.35
N GLY A 72 14.54 -8.21 -0.07
CA GLY A 72 14.16 -7.04 0.75
C GLY A 72 15.25 -5.97 0.80
N ARG A 73 16.51 -6.37 0.91
CA ARG A 73 17.67 -5.47 0.91
C ARG A 73 17.86 -4.77 -0.43
N ILE A 74 17.82 -5.52 -1.53
CA ILE A 74 17.99 -4.95 -2.89
C ILE A 74 16.80 -4.05 -3.22
N LYS A 75 15.56 -4.47 -2.89
CA LYS A 75 14.35 -3.64 -3.06
C LYS A 75 14.48 -2.31 -2.32
N GLY A 76 14.97 -2.30 -1.08
CA GLY A 76 15.23 -1.08 -0.32
C GLY A 76 16.20 -0.15 -1.04
N GLN A 77 17.32 -0.66 -1.52
CA GLN A 77 18.31 0.12 -2.27
C GLN A 77 17.75 0.73 -3.56
N VAL A 78 16.94 -0.03 -4.30
CA VAL A 78 16.30 0.46 -5.53
C VAL A 78 15.27 1.53 -5.19
N ALA A 79 14.43 1.31 -4.17
CA ALA A 79 13.45 2.27 -3.71
C ALA A 79 14.12 3.60 -3.29
N ASP A 80 15.19 3.53 -2.50
CA ASP A 80 15.96 4.70 -2.06
C ASP A 80 16.54 5.46 -3.25
N SER A 81 17.12 4.76 -4.23
CA SER A 81 17.68 5.38 -5.43
C SER A 81 16.65 6.10 -6.29
N LYS A 82 15.38 5.68 -6.22
CA LYS A 82 14.24 6.29 -6.93
C LYS A 82 13.48 7.31 -6.08
N GLY A 83 13.86 7.51 -4.83
CA GLY A 83 13.10 8.33 -3.90
C GLY A 83 11.67 7.83 -3.65
N HIS A 84 11.45 6.50 -3.80
CA HIS A 84 10.14 5.89 -3.57
C HIS A 84 10.03 5.44 -2.11
N PRO A 85 9.16 6.09 -1.30
CA PRO A 85 8.97 5.69 0.08
C PRO A 85 8.26 4.34 0.18
N THR A 86 8.72 3.47 1.08
CA THR A 86 8.18 2.12 1.26
C THR A 86 7.58 1.92 2.65
N GLY A 87 6.80 0.86 2.82
CA GLY A 87 6.23 0.52 4.13
C GLY A 87 5.37 1.64 4.71
N ASP A 88 5.62 1.97 5.97
CA ASP A 88 4.86 3.01 6.68
C ASP A 88 5.13 4.42 6.14
N ASP A 89 6.33 4.68 5.64
CA ASP A 89 6.64 5.96 4.98
C ASP A 89 5.90 6.11 3.66
N GLY A 90 5.70 5.02 2.93
CA GLY A 90 4.84 5.00 1.74
C GLY A 90 3.40 5.36 2.07
N ILE A 91 2.84 4.82 3.14
CA ILE A 91 1.49 5.17 3.58
C ILE A 91 1.42 6.65 4.01
N ARG A 92 2.41 7.15 4.75
CA ARG A 92 2.49 8.59 5.11
C ARG A 92 2.54 9.48 3.88
N TRP A 93 3.29 9.08 2.86
CA TRP A 93 3.35 9.80 1.59
C TRP A 93 1.99 9.83 0.90
N ILE A 94 1.29 8.68 0.78
CA ILE A 94 -0.05 8.61 0.21
C ILE A 94 -1.01 9.56 0.96
N VAL A 95 -1.01 9.52 2.29
CA VAL A 95 -1.85 10.40 3.11
C VAL A 95 -1.55 11.87 2.86
N GLY A 96 -0.27 12.22 2.72
CA GLY A 96 0.15 13.58 2.33
C GLY A 96 -0.44 13.99 0.98
N GLN A 97 -0.35 13.13 -0.05
CA GLN A 97 -0.91 13.39 -1.38
C GLN A 97 -2.44 13.53 -1.37
N ILE A 98 -3.13 12.73 -0.55
CA ILE A 98 -4.58 12.85 -0.37
C ILE A 98 -4.95 14.23 0.20
N LEU A 99 -4.27 14.68 1.24
CA LEU A 99 -4.53 15.99 1.85
C LEU A 99 -4.21 17.15 0.89
N GLU A 100 -3.13 17.05 0.13
CA GLU A 100 -2.82 18.03 -0.91
C GLU A 100 -3.90 18.05 -2.01
N ASN A 101 -4.39 16.87 -2.41
CA ASN A 101 -5.48 16.77 -3.38
C ASN A 101 -6.76 17.47 -2.89
N PHE A 102 -7.12 17.35 -1.62
CA PHE A 102 -8.30 18.04 -1.08
C PHE A 102 -8.23 19.54 -1.22
N MET A 103 -7.04 20.13 -1.19
CA MET A 103 -6.84 21.57 -1.33
C MET A 103 -6.98 22.07 -2.77
N ILE A 104 -6.86 21.20 -3.77
CA ILE A 104 -6.88 21.56 -5.20
C ILE A 104 -8.01 20.90 -6.01
N SER A 105 -8.68 19.89 -5.42
CA SER A 105 -9.75 19.15 -6.10
C SER A 105 -10.96 20.04 -6.33
N LYS A 106 -11.48 20.03 -7.54
CA LYS A 106 -12.74 20.70 -7.89
C LYS A 106 -13.99 19.97 -7.36
N TYR A 107 -13.82 18.80 -6.80
CA TYR A 107 -14.90 17.98 -6.23
C TYR A 107 -15.05 18.14 -4.73
N ILE A 108 -14.09 18.81 -4.08
CA ILE A 108 -14.12 19.17 -2.66
C ILE A 108 -14.43 20.66 -2.57
N ASP A 109 -15.59 21.01 -2.03
CA ASP A 109 -16.03 22.41 -1.95
C ASP A 109 -15.26 23.19 -0.90
N GLU A 110 -15.10 22.61 0.30
CA GLU A 110 -14.43 23.24 1.44
C GLU A 110 -13.68 22.19 2.26
N VAL A 111 -12.59 22.61 2.88
CA VAL A 111 -11.81 21.83 3.85
C VAL A 111 -11.78 22.60 5.17
N PHE A 112 -12.48 22.09 6.18
CA PHE A 112 -12.55 22.67 7.53
C PHE A 112 -11.68 21.93 8.53
N GLY A 113 -11.36 20.66 8.26
CA GLY A 113 -10.56 19.84 9.15
C GLY A 113 -9.13 20.37 9.31
N GLU A 114 -8.61 20.26 10.53
CA GLU A 114 -7.20 20.52 10.81
C GLU A 114 -6.34 19.43 10.17
N ASP A 115 -5.28 19.81 9.43
CA ASP A 115 -4.38 18.87 8.71
C ASP A 115 -3.92 17.71 9.59
N ARG A 116 -3.46 18.00 10.80
CA ARG A 116 -2.97 16.97 11.73
C ARG A 116 -4.06 16.00 12.17
N ALA A 117 -5.30 16.47 12.35
CA ALA A 117 -6.43 15.64 12.75
C ALA A 117 -6.87 14.75 11.57
N MET A 118 -7.03 15.31 10.37
CA MET A 118 -7.36 14.56 9.16
C MET A 118 -6.29 13.51 8.85
N ARG A 119 -5.01 13.86 8.94
CA ARG A 119 -3.88 12.94 8.77
C ARG A 119 -3.98 11.74 9.71
N ARG A 120 -4.24 11.96 10.99
CA ARG A 120 -4.44 10.87 11.97
C ARG A 120 -5.64 10.01 11.63
N GLY A 121 -6.76 10.63 11.23
CA GLY A 121 -7.98 9.93 10.84
C GLY A 121 -7.75 9.02 9.64
N ILE A 122 -7.14 9.54 8.57
CA ILE A 122 -6.83 8.77 7.36
C ILE A 122 -5.84 7.64 7.67
N MET A 123 -4.77 7.92 8.46
CA MET A 123 -3.83 6.87 8.90
C MET A 123 -4.54 5.77 9.71
N GLY A 124 -5.53 6.12 10.51
CA GLY A 124 -6.37 5.16 11.24
C GLY A 124 -7.15 4.24 10.30
N LEU A 125 -7.70 4.78 9.21
CA LEU A 125 -8.39 3.99 8.19
C LEU A 125 -7.42 3.05 7.46
N PHE A 126 -6.24 3.52 7.10
CA PHE A 126 -5.20 2.65 6.54
C PHE A 126 -4.86 1.49 7.49
N ARG A 127 -4.63 1.75 8.78
CA ARG A 127 -4.35 0.70 9.77
C ARG A 127 -5.49 -0.32 9.90
N LYS A 128 -6.74 0.13 9.77
CA LYS A 128 -7.91 -0.75 9.82
C LYS A 128 -8.00 -1.68 8.61
N HIS A 129 -7.64 -1.19 7.43
CA HIS A 129 -7.81 -1.91 6.17
C HIS A 129 -6.57 -2.69 5.73
N LEU A 130 -5.36 -2.22 6.08
CA LEU A 130 -4.13 -2.84 5.60
C LEU A 130 -3.70 -4.02 6.46
N VAL A 131 -3.18 -5.02 5.78
CA VAL A 131 -2.59 -6.20 6.40
C VAL A 131 -1.10 -5.94 6.69
N GLU A 132 -0.64 -6.33 7.86
CA GLU A 132 0.78 -6.30 8.17
C GLU A 132 1.52 -7.42 7.41
N GLU A 133 2.55 -7.05 6.66
CA GLU A 133 3.38 -8.01 5.93
C GLU A 133 4.04 -9.03 6.88
N ALA A 134 4.37 -8.61 8.10
CA ALA A 134 4.92 -9.49 9.12
C ALA A 134 3.94 -10.62 9.52
N ASP A 135 2.65 -10.37 9.50
CA ASP A 135 1.64 -11.38 9.79
C ASP A 135 1.52 -12.41 8.66
N LEU A 136 1.62 -11.93 7.41
CA LEU A 136 1.65 -12.81 6.24
C LEU A 136 2.91 -13.68 6.25
N ASP A 137 4.08 -13.08 6.50
CA ASP A 137 5.35 -13.81 6.60
C ASP A 137 5.30 -14.88 7.70
N ARG A 138 4.78 -14.54 8.87
CA ARG A 138 4.62 -15.47 9.98
C ARG A 138 3.71 -16.64 9.62
N GLU A 139 2.59 -16.37 8.96
CA GLU A 139 1.67 -17.41 8.47
C GLU A 139 2.35 -18.33 7.46
N VAL A 140 3.07 -17.77 6.48
CA VAL A 140 3.80 -18.54 5.47
C VAL A 140 4.87 -19.42 6.11
N ARG A 141 5.70 -18.83 6.99
CA ARG A 141 6.76 -19.59 7.70
C ARG A 141 6.18 -20.70 8.57
N SER A 142 5.03 -20.50 9.21
CA SER A 142 4.37 -21.54 9.99
C SER A 142 3.95 -22.74 9.14
N ARG A 143 3.60 -22.54 7.88
CA ARG A 143 3.27 -23.60 6.92
C ARG A 143 4.52 -24.32 6.38
N LEU A 144 5.67 -23.65 6.40
CA LEU A 144 6.96 -24.16 5.91
C LEU A 144 7.90 -24.61 7.04
N LYS A 145 7.39 -24.79 8.26
CA LYS A 145 8.20 -25.12 9.45
C LYS A 145 9.10 -26.35 9.32
N ASN A 146 8.73 -27.28 8.42
CA ASN A 146 9.49 -28.51 8.17
C ASN A 146 10.52 -28.38 7.04
N MET A 147 10.64 -27.17 6.44
CA MET A 147 11.59 -26.90 5.38
C MET A 147 12.71 -26.00 5.89
N ARG A 148 13.92 -26.21 5.38
CA ARG A 148 15.10 -25.43 5.78
C ARG A 148 15.11 -24.09 5.02
N PRO A 149 15.03 -22.93 5.72
CA PRO A 149 15.17 -21.61 5.10
C PRO A 149 16.53 -21.44 4.40
N GLY A 150 16.57 -20.60 3.36
CA GLY A 150 17.79 -20.30 2.61
C GLY A 150 18.17 -21.34 1.56
N THR A 151 17.28 -22.29 1.25
CA THR A 151 17.45 -23.23 0.13
C THR A 151 16.58 -22.81 -1.06
N SER A 152 17.00 -23.13 -2.29
CA SER A 152 16.22 -22.83 -3.50
C SER A 152 14.81 -23.44 -3.44
N LYS A 153 14.67 -24.63 -2.87
CA LYS A 153 13.38 -25.30 -2.68
C LYS A 153 12.49 -24.51 -1.71
N TRP A 154 13.06 -24.04 -0.60
CA TRP A 154 12.33 -23.20 0.35
C TRP A 154 11.87 -21.89 -0.29
N ASP A 155 12.71 -21.23 -1.09
CA ASP A 155 12.38 -19.97 -1.75
C ASP A 155 11.21 -20.13 -2.74
N ILE A 156 11.16 -21.23 -3.48
CA ILE A 156 10.06 -21.55 -4.40
C ILE A 156 8.76 -21.77 -3.62
N GLU A 157 8.81 -22.60 -2.58
CA GLU A 157 7.63 -22.90 -1.77
C GLU A 157 7.15 -21.69 -0.98
N TYR A 158 8.06 -20.86 -0.47
CA TYR A 158 7.71 -19.61 0.20
C TYR A 158 6.88 -18.68 -0.70
N ARG A 159 7.33 -18.48 -1.94
CA ARG A 159 6.60 -17.65 -2.91
C ARG A 159 5.23 -18.22 -3.24
N ARG A 160 5.14 -19.51 -3.45
CA ARG A 160 3.89 -20.22 -3.73
C ARG A 160 2.89 -20.09 -2.57
N VAL A 161 3.34 -20.39 -1.36
CA VAL A 161 2.49 -20.31 -0.16
C VAL A 161 2.09 -18.87 0.15
N MET A 162 2.98 -17.90 -0.05
CA MET A 162 2.66 -16.47 0.11
C MET A 162 1.55 -16.03 -0.86
N GLU A 163 1.62 -16.45 -2.11
CA GLU A 163 0.57 -16.16 -3.10
C GLU A 163 -0.76 -16.80 -2.70
N ASP A 164 -0.75 -18.05 -2.25
CA ASP A 164 -1.95 -18.74 -1.76
C ASP A 164 -2.57 -18.04 -0.54
N VAL A 165 -1.75 -17.57 0.39
CA VAL A 165 -2.22 -16.82 1.58
C VAL A 165 -2.85 -15.50 1.14
N ARG A 166 -2.21 -14.75 0.25
CA ARG A 166 -2.74 -13.49 -0.27
C ARG A 166 -4.08 -13.69 -1.00
N ARG A 167 -4.18 -14.72 -1.83
CA ARG A 167 -5.42 -15.07 -2.55
C ARG A 167 -6.54 -15.43 -1.58
N LYS A 168 -6.27 -16.27 -0.56
CA LYS A 168 -7.25 -16.64 0.47
C LYS A 168 -7.75 -15.45 1.30
N ARG A 169 -6.92 -14.44 1.47
CA ARG A 169 -7.28 -13.19 2.17
C ARG A 169 -7.89 -12.14 1.25
N GLY A 170 -8.12 -12.45 -0.04
CA GLY A 170 -8.69 -11.51 -1.02
C GLY A 170 -7.80 -10.30 -1.32
N LEU A 171 -6.48 -10.45 -1.18
CA LEU A 171 -5.51 -9.38 -1.43
C LEU A 171 -5.08 -9.32 -2.90
N ILE A 172 -5.17 -10.45 -3.60
CA ILE A 172 -4.88 -10.63 -5.02
C ILE A 172 -5.93 -11.54 -5.67
#